data_16991836a0fa9fe405141fb5110f6787
#
_entry.id   16991836a0fa9fe405141fb5110f6787
#
_cell.length_a   1.000
_cell.length_b   1.000
_cell.length_c   1.000
_cell.angle_alpha   90.00
_cell.angle_beta   90.00
_cell.angle_gamma   90.00
#
_symmetry.space_group_name_H-M   'P 1'
#
loop_
_entity.id
_entity.type
_entity.pdbx_description
1 polymer ?
#
loop_
_entity_poly.entity_id
_entity_poly.type
_entity_poly.pdbx_seq_one_letter_code
_entity_poly.pdbx_strand_id
1 'polypeptide(L)'
;MKDLIFYHIYPIGFCGAPKENDFSSPVTERLNKIYEWIPHLKELGINALYLGPLFSSTSHGYDTADFYQVDRRLGSNETLKNIISALHREGIKVILDGVFHHTGRDFWAFRDVINNRENSQYCSWF
;
A
#
# COMPACT_ATOMS: atom_id res chain seq x y z
N MET A 1 11.11 -10.30 25.46
CA MET A 1 10.56 -9.78 24.17
C MET A 1 11.74 -9.28 23.36
N LYS A 2 11.93 -9.73 22.12
CA LYS A 2 13.01 -9.20 21.28
C LYS A 2 12.65 -7.78 20.85
N ASP A 3 13.57 -6.85 21.00
CA ASP A 3 13.37 -5.47 20.56
C ASP A 3 13.17 -5.43 19.04
N LEU A 4 12.23 -4.61 18.58
CA LEU A 4 12.00 -4.42 17.16
C LEU A 4 12.88 -3.29 16.64
N ILE A 5 13.60 -3.58 15.56
CA ILE A 5 14.42 -2.62 14.82
C ILE A 5 13.73 -2.42 13.48
N PHE A 6 13.16 -1.23 13.30
CA PHE A 6 12.36 -0.90 12.13
C PHE A 6 13.19 -0.31 11.00
N TYR A 7 12.80 -0.66 9.78
CA TYR A 7 13.15 0.08 8.58
C TYR A 7 11.86 0.54 7.90
N HIS A 8 11.81 1.78 7.46
CA HIS A 8 10.64 2.35 6.79
C HIS A 8 10.90 2.50 5.30
N ILE A 9 9.97 2.00 4.49
CA ILE A 9 9.95 2.20 3.04
C ILE A 9 8.65 2.90 2.66
N TYR A 10 8.77 3.99 1.90
CA TYR A 10 7.64 4.63 1.21
C TYR A 10 7.52 4.03 -0.20
N PRO A 11 6.55 3.11 -0.44
CA PRO A 11 6.60 2.24 -1.62
C PRO A 11 6.52 2.98 -2.96
N ILE A 12 5.65 3.98 -3.09
CA ILE A 12 5.47 4.72 -4.35
C ILE A 12 6.78 5.38 -4.79
N GLY A 13 7.46 6.07 -3.86
CA GLY A 13 8.74 6.70 -4.13
C GLY A 13 9.87 5.68 -4.32
N PHE A 14 9.99 4.74 -3.39
CA PHE A 14 11.04 3.72 -3.40
C PHE A 14 11.04 2.86 -4.67
N CYS A 15 9.85 2.47 -5.13
CA CYS A 15 9.69 1.61 -6.31
C CYS A 15 9.67 2.41 -7.63
N GLY A 16 9.78 3.72 -7.59
CA GLY A 16 9.73 4.56 -8.79
C GLY A 16 8.39 4.49 -9.52
N ALA A 17 7.30 4.35 -8.79
CA ALA A 17 5.96 4.30 -9.37
C ALA A 17 5.54 5.67 -9.93
N PRO A 18 4.68 5.72 -10.96
CA PRO A 18 4.11 6.99 -11.45
C PRO A 18 3.44 7.78 -10.33
N LYS A 19 3.56 9.11 -10.36
CA LYS A 19 2.96 9.99 -9.36
C LYS A 19 1.45 9.90 -9.31
N GLU A 20 0.80 9.78 -10.47
CA GLU A 20 -0.64 9.69 -10.60
C GLU A 20 -1.07 8.27 -10.98
N ASN A 21 -2.17 7.81 -10.40
CA ASN A 21 -2.82 6.56 -10.76
C ASN A 21 -3.91 6.84 -11.78
N ASP A 22 -3.82 6.21 -12.94
CA ASP A 22 -4.84 6.32 -13.99
C ASP A 22 -6.00 5.32 -13.81
N PHE A 23 -5.89 4.43 -12.82
CA PHE A 23 -6.85 3.35 -12.52
C PHE A 23 -7.16 2.40 -13.69
N SER A 24 -6.41 2.48 -14.78
CA SER A 24 -6.67 1.73 -16.01
C SER A 24 -5.47 0.97 -16.56
N SER A 25 -4.25 1.45 -16.33
CA SER A 25 -3.03 0.76 -16.76
C SER A 25 -2.90 -0.63 -16.14
N PRO A 26 -2.26 -1.58 -16.83
CA PRO A 26 -2.00 -2.90 -16.26
C PRO A 26 -1.24 -2.84 -14.95
N VAL A 27 -1.47 -3.83 -14.09
CA VAL A 27 -0.71 -4.00 -12.85
C VAL A 27 0.78 -4.15 -13.20
N THR A 28 1.62 -3.39 -12.53
CA THR A 28 3.08 -3.46 -12.67
C THR A 28 3.67 -3.83 -11.31
N GLU A 29 4.37 -4.95 -11.23
CA GLU A 29 4.88 -5.51 -9.97
C GLU A 29 6.15 -4.81 -9.47
N ARG A 30 6.09 -3.50 -9.27
CA ARG A 30 7.23 -2.68 -8.81
C ARG A 30 7.66 -3.00 -7.38
N LEU A 31 6.73 -3.49 -6.54
CA LEU A 31 7.06 -3.95 -5.18
C LEU A 31 8.12 -5.06 -5.15
N ASN A 32 8.29 -5.80 -6.24
CA ASN A 32 9.32 -6.84 -6.31
C ASN A 32 10.73 -6.30 -6.08
N LYS A 33 10.95 -5.00 -6.20
CA LYS A 33 12.20 -4.35 -5.81
C LYS A 33 12.58 -4.64 -4.34
N ILE A 34 11.61 -4.88 -3.47
CA ILE A 34 11.86 -5.20 -2.06
C ILE A 34 12.69 -6.48 -1.90
N TYR A 35 12.51 -7.47 -2.79
CA TYR A 35 13.33 -8.70 -2.75
C TYR A 35 14.83 -8.42 -2.83
N GLU A 36 15.23 -7.45 -3.63
CA GLU A 36 16.64 -7.06 -3.80
C GLU A 36 17.21 -6.42 -2.53
N TRP A 37 16.35 -5.86 -1.67
CA TRP A 37 16.71 -5.17 -0.45
C TRP A 37 16.77 -6.09 0.79
N ILE A 38 16.19 -7.29 0.72
CA ILE A 38 16.17 -8.21 1.87
C ILE A 38 17.56 -8.48 2.43
N PRO A 39 18.59 -8.78 1.61
CA PRO A 39 19.94 -8.98 2.13
C PRO A 39 20.48 -7.76 2.88
N HIS A 40 20.24 -6.55 2.37
CA HIS A 40 20.65 -5.30 3.01
C HIS A 40 19.93 -5.08 4.35
N LEU A 41 18.62 -5.33 4.40
CA LEU A 41 17.85 -5.22 5.65
C LEU A 41 18.37 -6.20 6.71
N LYS A 42 18.73 -7.41 6.31
CA LYS A 42 19.32 -8.40 7.22
C LYS A 42 20.69 -7.95 7.73
N GLU A 43 21.55 -7.43 6.86
CA GLU A 43 22.87 -6.92 7.21
C GLU A 43 22.79 -5.77 8.21
N LEU A 44 21.78 -4.90 8.10
CA LEU A 44 21.48 -3.83 9.06
C LEU A 44 20.94 -4.35 10.40
N GLY A 45 20.59 -5.63 10.50
CA GLY A 45 19.98 -6.21 11.69
C GLY A 45 18.49 -5.87 11.85
N ILE A 46 17.81 -5.50 10.78
CA ILE A 46 16.38 -5.16 10.77
C ILE A 46 15.53 -6.42 10.99
N ASN A 47 14.55 -6.32 11.87
CA ASN A 47 13.59 -7.40 12.13
C ASN A 47 12.13 -6.96 11.99
N ALA A 48 11.88 -5.71 11.57
CA ALA A 48 10.56 -5.18 11.25
C ALA A 48 10.66 -4.19 10.08
N LEU A 49 9.86 -4.42 9.04
CA LEU A 49 9.71 -3.52 7.91
C LEU A 49 8.35 -2.81 8.00
N TYR A 50 8.39 -1.49 8.07
CA TYR A 50 7.20 -0.66 7.97
C TYR A 50 7.05 -0.17 6.54
N LEU A 51 5.99 -0.58 5.88
CA LEU A 51 5.61 -0.12 4.55
C LEU A 51 4.61 1.02 4.66
N GLY A 52 4.96 2.18 4.15
CA GLY A 52 4.04 3.29 3.98
C GLY A 52 2.85 2.91 3.09
N PRO A 53 1.91 3.83 2.82
CA PRO A 53 0.67 3.50 2.12
C PRO A 53 0.94 2.81 0.77
N LEU A 54 0.31 1.67 0.56
CA LEU A 54 0.46 0.85 -0.65
C LEU A 54 -0.86 0.39 -1.25
N PHE A 55 -1.99 0.73 -0.61
CA PHE A 55 -3.30 0.44 -1.16
C PHE A 55 -3.65 1.42 -2.27
N SER A 56 -4.60 1.02 -3.13
CA SER A 56 -5.01 1.82 -4.28
C SER A 56 -5.32 3.26 -3.88
N SER A 57 -4.63 4.20 -4.50
CA SER A 57 -4.74 5.64 -4.20
C SER A 57 -4.70 6.45 -5.48
N THR A 58 -5.13 7.71 -5.40
CA THR A 58 -5.10 8.62 -6.54
C THR A 58 -3.67 9.06 -6.87
N SER A 59 -2.87 9.36 -5.87
CA SER A 59 -1.51 9.87 -6.09
C SER A 59 -0.49 9.30 -5.10
N HIS A 60 -0.37 9.89 -3.93
CA HIS A 60 0.74 9.65 -2.99
C HIS A 60 0.52 8.50 -1.99
N GLY A 61 -0.60 7.81 -2.06
CA GLY A 61 -0.90 6.69 -1.15
C GLY A 61 -1.77 7.08 0.04
N TYR A 62 -1.73 8.33 0.50
CA TYR A 62 -2.57 8.82 1.60
C TYR A 62 -3.97 9.26 1.15
N ASP A 63 -4.22 9.30 -0.14
CA ASP A 63 -5.50 9.60 -0.78
C ASP A 63 -6.16 8.30 -1.29
N THR A 64 -6.45 7.41 -0.35
CA THR A 64 -6.89 6.03 -0.61
C THR A 64 -8.21 6.01 -1.38
N ALA A 65 -8.23 5.25 -2.47
CA ALA A 65 -9.39 4.98 -3.30
C ALA A 65 -10.03 3.62 -3.00
N ASP A 66 -9.21 2.63 -2.61
CA ASP A 66 -9.68 1.30 -2.23
C ASP A 66 -8.73 0.67 -1.21
N PHE A 67 -9.25 0.31 -0.04
CA PHE A 67 -8.48 -0.32 1.04
C PHE A 67 -8.29 -1.84 0.86
N TYR A 68 -8.96 -2.46 -0.08
CA TYR A 68 -8.91 -3.91 -0.32
C TYR A 68 -7.96 -4.30 -1.45
N GLN A 69 -7.43 -3.33 -2.19
CA GLN A 69 -6.57 -3.56 -3.34
C GLN A 69 -5.23 -2.88 -3.15
N VAL A 70 -4.15 -3.62 -3.39
CA VAL A 70 -2.83 -3.02 -3.56
C VAL A 70 -2.85 -2.13 -4.79
N ASP A 71 -2.17 -0.99 -4.71
CA ASP A 71 -2.07 -0.05 -5.82
C ASP A 71 -1.46 -0.73 -7.06
N ARG A 72 -2.17 -0.64 -8.19
CA ARG A 72 -1.74 -1.28 -9.44
C ARG A 72 -0.38 -0.81 -9.94
N ARG A 73 0.04 0.37 -9.53
CA ARG A 73 1.37 0.91 -9.84
C ARG A 73 2.48 0.19 -9.08
N LEU A 74 2.13 -0.52 -8.01
CA LEU A 74 3.05 -1.26 -7.14
C LEU A 74 2.98 -2.76 -7.35
N GLY A 75 1.80 -3.29 -7.60
CA GLY A 75 1.59 -4.71 -7.77
C GLY A 75 0.14 -5.12 -7.54
N SER A 76 -0.05 -6.39 -7.25
CA SER A 76 -1.33 -6.99 -6.88
C SER A 76 -1.34 -7.40 -5.40
N ASN A 77 -2.51 -7.80 -4.89
CA ASN A 77 -2.61 -8.40 -3.56
C ASN A 77 -1.73 -9.65 -3.44
N GLU A 78 -1.63 -10.44 -4.50
CA GLU A 78 -0.76 -11.61 -4.53
C GLU A 78 0.73 -11.23 -4.49
N THR A 79 1.13 -10.17 -5.21
CA THR A 79 2.49 -9.62 -5.14
C THR A 79 2.87 -9.29 -3.70
N LEU A 80 2.01 -8.55 -2.99
CA LEU A 80 2.24 -8.18 -1.59
C LEU A 80 2.32 -9.39 -0.68
N LYS A 81 1.40 -10.34 -0.82
CA LYS A 81 1.37 -11.57 -0.04
C LYS A 81 2.66 -12.36 -0.18
N ASN A 82 3.18 -12.49 -1.39
CA ASN A 82 4.42 -13.20 -1.66
C ASN A 82 5.62 -12.50 -1.03
N ILE A 83 5.69 -11.17 -1.10
CA ILE A 83 6.75 -10.38 -0.49
C ILE A 83 6.72 -10.52 1.04
N ILE A 84 5.54 -10.42 1.65
CA ILE A 84 5.37 -10.60 3.09
C ILE A 84 5.85 -12.00 3.52
N SER A 85 5.49 -13.03 2.75
CA SER A 85 5.94 -14.40 3.02
C SER A 85 7.46 -14.53 2.95
N ALA A 86 8.10 -13.90 1.98
CA ALA A 86 9.55 -13.89 1.85
C ALA A 86 10.23 -13.17 3.03
N LEU A 87 9.70 -12.02 3.44
CA LEU A 87 10.20 -11.28 4.61
C LEU A 87 10.06 -12.09 5.90
N HIS A 88 8.91 -12.74 6.09
CA HIS A 88 8.68 -13.59 7.27
C HIS A 88 9.66 -14.76 7.32
N ARG A 89 9.98 -15.40 6.19
CA ARG A 89 11.01 -16.47 6.12
C ARG A 89 12.38 -15.98 6.58
N GLU A 90 12.66 -14.69 6.41
CA GLU A 90 13.90 -14.07 6.84
C GLU A 90 13.83 -13.47 8.26
N GLY A 91 12.76 -13.74 8.99
CA GLY A 91 12.55 -13.25 10.35
C GLY A 91 12.21 -11.76 10.44
N ILE A 92 11.77 -11.14 9.33
CA ILE A 92 11.38 -9.73 9.27
C ILE A 92 9.86 -9.64 9.34
N LYS A 93 9.35 -9.00 10.39
CA LYS A 93 7.91 -8.68 10.52
C LYS A 93 7.54 -7.54 9.59
N VAL A 94 6.29 -7.51 9.14
CA VAL A 94 5.80 -6.46 8.25
C VAL A 94 4.66 -5.70 8.91
N ILE A 95 4.72 -4.38 8.85
CA ILE A 95 3.68 -3.47 9.28
C ILE A 95 3.25 -2.66 8.07
N LEU A 96 1.95 -2.62 7.83
CA LEU A 96 1.35 -1.86 6.73
C LEU A 96 0.72 -0.58 7.27
N ASP A 97 0.87 0.50 6.54
CA ASP A 97 0.22 1.77 6.87
C ASP A 97 -1.27 1.71 6.55
N GLY A 98 -2.10 1.92 7.56
CA GLY A 98 -3.55 2.00 7.44
C GLY A 98 -4.02 3.45 7.59
N VAL A 99 -4.33 4.11 6.47
CA VAL A 99 -4.83 5.50 6.46
C VAL A 99 -6.34 5.48 6.65
N PHE A 100 -6.81 5.35 7.90
CA PHE A 100 -8.23 5.13 8.19
C PHE A 100 -9.00 6.37 8.64
N HIS A 101 -8.34 7.50 8.88
CA HIS A 101 -9.01 8.71 9.36
C HIS A 101 -9.60 9.58 8.25
N HIS A 102 -9.28 9.29 7.00
CA HIS A 102 -9.84 9.95 5.81
C HIS A 102 -9.70 9.06 4.58
N THR A 103 -10.36 9.43 3.49
CA THR A 103 -10.26 8.79 2.18
C THR A 103 -9.86 9.79 1.11
N GLY A 104 -9.39 9.30 -0.03
CA GLY A 104 -9.26 10.11 -1.24
C GLY A 104 -10.62 10.40 -1.88
N ARG A 105 -10.66 11.36 -2.79
CA ARG A 105 -11.90 11.71 -3.53
C ARG A 105 -12.30 10.64 -4.54
N ASP A 106 -11.39 9.77 -4.93
CA ASP A 106 -11.67 8.62 -5.80
C ASP A 106 -12.11 7.38 -5.03
N PHE A 107 -12.27 7.47 -3.70
CA PHE A 107 -12.81 6.38 -2.90
C PHE A 107 -14.20 6.00 -3.39
N TRP A 108 -14.41 4.71 -3.66
CA TRP A 108 -15.61 4.23 -4.34
C TRP A 108 -16.91 4.63 -3.66
N ALA A 109 -16.99 4.61 -2.32
CA ALA A 109 -18.19 5.02 -1.59
C ALA A 109 -18.42 6.54 -1.69
N PHE A 110 -17.34 7.34 -1.66
CA PHE A 110 -17.44 8.79 -1.85
C PHE A 110 -17.89 9.14 -3.27
N ARG A 111 -17.35 8.44 -4.28
CA ARG A 111 -17.80 8.59 -5.67
C ARG A 111 -19.27 8.25 -5.86
N ASP A 112 -19.74 7.20 -5.16
CA ASP A 112 -21.17 6.85 -5.18
C ASP A 112 -22.03 7.98 -4.59
N VAL A 113 -21.63 8.58 -3.48
CA VAL A 113 -22.33 9.73 -2.88
C VAL A 113 -22.35 10.92 -3.85
N ILE A 114 -21.23 11.23 -4.51
CA ILE A 114 -21.17 12.33 -5.48
C ILE A 114 -22.14 12.09 -6.65
N ASN A 115 -22.24 10.86 -7.13
CA ASN A 115 -23.06 10.51 -8.30
C ASN A 115 -24.56 10.38 -7.94
N ASN A 116 -24.87 9.77 -6.81
CA ASN A 116 -26.23 9.38 -6.42
C ASN A 116 -26.84 10.29 -5.34
N ARG A 117 -26.03 11.17 -4.74
CA ARG A 117 -26.44 12.10 -3.70
C ARG A 117 -27.24 11.39 -2.58
N GLU A 118 -28.42 11.89 -2.26
CA GLU A 118 -29.30 11.36 -1.21
C GLU A 118 -29.73 9.90 -1.43
N ASN A 119 -29.63 9.41 -2.66
CA ASN A 119 -29.96 8.02 -3.01
C ASN A 119 -28.80 7.04 -2.77
N SER A 120 -27.63 7.54 -2.39
CA SER A 120 -26.50 6.68 -2.07
C SER A 120 -26.69 6.03 -0.70
N GLN A 121 -26.48 4.72 -0.62
CA GLN A 121 -26.46 4.00 0.66
C GLN A 121 -25.29 4.40 1.58
N TYR A 122 -24.33 5.16 1.06
CA TYR A 122 -23.12 5.59 1.79
C TYR A 122 -23.19 7.05 2.27
N CYS A 123 -24.33 7.75 2.11
CA CYS A 123 -24.47 9.15 2.53
C CYS A 123 -24.11 9.39 4.00
N SER A 124 -24.36 8.41 4.87
CA SER A 124 -24.05 8.53 6.30
C SER A 124 -22.59 8.31 6.65
N TRP A 125 -21.74 7.98 5.68
CA TRP A 125 -20.32 7.75 5.90
C TRP A 125 -19.49 9.03 5.85
N PHE A 126 -20.05 10.10 5.26
CA PHE A 126 -19.36 11.37 5.00
C PHE A 126 -20.10 12.59 5.53
#